data_15b3e8ddad9e0d2260decbaaaa5d272e
#
_entry.id   15b3e8ddad9e0d2260decbaaaa5d272e
#
_cell.length_a   1.000
_cell.length_b   1.000
_cell.length_c   1.000
_cell.angle_alpha   90.00
_cell.angle_beta   90.00
_cell.angle_gamma   90.00
#
_symmetry.space_group_name_H-M   'P 1'
#
loop_
_entity.id
_entity.type
_entity.pdbx_description
1 polymer ?
#
loop_
_entity_poly.entity_id
_entity_poly.type
_entity_poly.pdbx_seq_one_letter_code
_entity_poly.pdbx_strand_id
1 'polypeptide(L)'
;MPWWNCLQTKDSYSIYSMRRLAKWSIGIGSFIGGLIALLALLLCTGVIRVYGLTTGYNQLPKELQARVVFSQGSLTDLDKALAQVQQQRSVLLVNGRELREAITRKGGKWLVYIYQEGCSSPSCPTLSSVTHYAEQLGARPLFVAVDLRSELFLHPEPILSIDFRYYNTTWCSVFQDKFLADLTQSKDDEYYNILLFEDGQLVKKLRLQRPS
;
A
#
# COMPACT_ATOMS: atom_id res chain seq x y z
N MET A 1 25.64 -77.23 16.90
CA MET A 1 24.29 -76.68 16.72
C MET A 1 24.47 -75.22 16.40
N PRO A 2 24.15 -74.76 15.17
CA PRO A 2 24.52 -73.41 14.69
C PRO A 2 23.43 -72.35 14.93
N TRP A 3 23.88 -71.22 15.39
CA TRP A 3 23.16 -70.02 15.72
C TRP A 3 23.02 -69.12 14.48
N TRP A 4 22.37 -69.53 13.39
CA TRP A 4 22.34 -68.77 12.11
C TRP A 4 20.96 -68.36 11.59
N ASN A 5 19.90 -68.29 12.39
CA ASN A 5 18.54 -68.02 11.90
C ASN A 5 17.80 -66.84 12.57
N CYS A 6 18.51 -65.77 12.97
CA CYS A 6 17.81 -64.62 13.61
C CYS A 6 18.09 -63.22 13.00
N LEU A 7 18.60 -63.15 11.76
CA LEU A 7 18.97 -61.85 11.15
C LEU A 7 18.29 -61.51 9.80
N GLN A 8 17.25 -62.19 9.39
CA GLN A 8 16.63 -61.93 8.04
C GLN A 8 15.22 -61.33 8.02
N THR A 9 14.69 -60.81 9.12
CA THR A 9 13.30 -60.27 9.11
C THR A 9 13.19 -58.76 9.43
N LYS A 10 14.32 -57.99 9.47
CA LYS A 10 14.25 -56.58 9.87
C LYS A 10 14.26 -55.55 8.74
N ASP A 11 14.63 -55.95 7.50
CA ASP A 11 14.81 -54.97 6.42
C ASP A 11 13.57 -54.74 5.55
N SER A 12 12.57 -55.62 5.61
CA SER A 12 11.39 -55.48 4.77
C SER A 12 10.37 -54.40 5.25
N TYR A 13 10.36 -54.08 6.54
CA TYR A 13 9.45 -53.09 7.11
C TYR A 13 9.91 -51.63 6.88
N SER A 14 11.22 -51.40 6.78
CA SER A 14 11.79 -50.07 6.60
C SER A 14 11.51 -49.49 5.20
N ILE A 15 11.57 -50.31 4.17
CA ILE A 15 11.36 -49.85 2.77
C ILE A 15 9.88 -49.54 2.49
N TYR A 16 8.96 -50.25 3.09
CA TYR A 16 7.51 -50.01 2.94
C TYR A 16 7.07 -48.71 3.61
N SER A 17 7.65 -48.37 4.76
CA SER A 17 7.33 -47.11 5.46
C SER A 17 7.86 -45.88 4.71
N MET A 18 9.06 -45.93 4.16
CA MET A 18 9.62 -44.83 3.36
C MET A 18 8.86 -44.59 2.05
N ARG A 19 8.39 -45.64 1.35
CA ARG A 19 7.58 -45.48 0.14
C ARG A 19 6.21 -44.91 0.43
N ARG A 20 5.61 -45.17 1.58
CA ARG A 20 4.33 -44.54 1.97
C ARG A 20 4.54 -43.06 2.31
N LEU A 21 5.56 -42.71 3.08
CA LEU A 21 5.90 -41.30 3.39
C LEU A 21 6.19 -40.48 2.14
N ALA A 22 6.95 -41.05 1.17
CA ALA A 22 7.23 -40.39 -0.10
C ALA A 22 5.98 -40.16 -0.95
N LYS A 23 5.02 -41.09 -0.96
CA LYS A 23 3.75 -40.89 -1.68
C LYS A 23 2.86 -39.82 -1.01
N TRP A 24 2.88 -39.70 0.30
CA TRP A 24 2.16 -38.66 1.03
C TRP A 24 2.76 -37.28 0.81
N SER A 25 4.08 -37.15 0.80
CA SER A 25 4.75 -35.87 0.55
C SER A 25 4.53 -35.34 -0.87
N ILE A 26 4.47 -36.24 -1.89
CA ILE A 26 4.13 -35.86 -3.26
C ILE A 26 2.66 -35.41 -3.36
N GLY A 27 1.74 -36.09 -2.69
CA GLY A 27 0.32 -35.71 -2.68
C GLY A 27 0.06 -34.36 -2.02
N ILE A 28 0.70 -34.09 -0.87
CA ILE A 28 0.58 -32.82 -0.16
C ILE A 28 1.22 -31.68 -0.96
N GLY A 29 2.40 -31.89 -1.54
CA GLY A 29 3.08 -30.91 -2.39
C GLY A 29 2.26 -30.53 -3.63
N SER A 30 1.64 -31.51 -4.29
CA SER A 30 0.77 -31.29 -5.44
C SER A 30 -0.52 -30.54 -5.06
N PHE A 31 -1.11 -30.84 -3.90
CA PHE A 31 -2.30 -30.15 -3.39
C PHE A 31 -2.00 -28.69 -3.05
N ILE A 32 -0.90 -28.42 -2.36
CA ILE A 32 -0.46 -27.06 -2.03
C ILE A 32 -0.16 -26.26 -3.30
N GLY A 33 0.56 -26.86 -4.25
CA GLY A 33 0.85 -26.24 -5.55
C GLY A 33 -0.42 -25.91 -6.34
N GLY A 34 -1.40 -26.81 -6.37
CA GLY A 34 -2.70 -26.56 -7.00
C GLY A 34 -3.50 -25.44 -6.32
N LEU A 35 -3.46 -25.37 -4.98
CA LEU A 35 -4.14 -24.31 -4.23
C LEU A 35 -3.50 -22.94 -4.48
N ILE A 36 -2.16 -22.86 -4.54
CA ILE A 36 -1.44 -21.62 -4.87
C ILE A 36 -1.76 -21.17 -6.30
N ALA A 37 -1.75 -22.09 -7.25
CA ALA A 37 -2.09 -21.78 -8.63
C ALA A 37 -3.55 -21.30 -8.79
N LEU A 38 -4.49 -21.92 -8.08
CA LEU A 38 -5.89 -21.49 -8.05
C LEU A 38 -6.02 -20.10 -7.45
N LEU A 39 -5.35 -19.83 -6.32
CA LEU A 39 -5.36 -18.53 -5.67
C LEU A 39 -4.78 -17.44 -6.58
N ALA A 40 -3.66 -17.73 -7.26
CA ALA A 40 -3.06 -16.83 -8.24
C ALA A 40 -4.01 -16.55 -9.41
N LEU A 41 -4.71 -17.58 -9.91
CA LEU A 41 -5.70 -17.42 -10.97
C LEU A 41 -6.87 -16.54 -10.53
N LEU A 42 -7.39 -16.75 -9.30
CA LEU A 42 -8.49 -15.96 -8.74
C LEU A 42 -8.08 -14.48 -8.51
N LEU A 43 -6.83 -14.24 -8.15
CA LEU A 43 -6.27 -12.88 -8.04
C LEU A 43 -6.12 -12.22 -9.43
N CYS A 44 -5.60 -12.96 -10.43
CA CYS A 44 -5.43 -12.47 -11.80
C CYS A 44 -6.77 -12.19 -12.51
N THR A 45 -7.80 -12.99 -12.24
CA THR A 45 -9.15 -12.80 -12.80
C THR A 45 -9.97 -11.73 -12.07
N GLY A 46 -9.44 -11.18 -10.95
CA GLY A 46 -10.14 -10.16 -10.16
C GLY A 46 -11.32 -10.68 -9.34
N VAL A 47 -11.51 -12.00 -9.26
CA VAL A 47 -12.54 -12.64 -8.41
C VAL A 47 -12.23 -12.40 -6.93
N ILE A 48 -10.95 -12.46 -6.56
CA ILE A 48 -10.47 -12.09 -5.21
C ILE A 48 -9.77 -10.75 -5.33
N ARG A 49 -10.25 -9.76 -4.59
CA ARG A 49 -9.65 -8.43 -4.49
C ARG A 49 -8.88 -8.32 -3.17
N VAL A 50 -7.57 -8.20 -3.25
CA VAL A 50 -6.72 -7.96 -2.07
C VAL A 50 -6.39 -6.47 -2.04
N TYR A 51 -7.14 -5.74 -1.22
CA TYR A 51 -6.90 -4.31 -1.04
C TYR A 51 -5.61 -4.08 -0.23
N GLY A 52 -4.91 -2.99 -0.58
CA GLY A 52 -3.67 -2.59 0.10
C GLY A 52 -2.41 -3.35 -0.32
N LEU A 53 -2.55 -4.38 -1.16
CA LEU A 53 -1.39 -5.08 -1.72
C LEU A 53 -0.92 -4.40 -3.02
N THR A 54 -1.88 -3.98 -3.84
CA THR A 54 -1.64 -3.31 -5.14
C THR A 54 -2.39 -1.99 -5.22
N THR A 55 -2.04 -1.18 -6.22
CA THR A 55 -2.61 0.18 -6.43
C THR A 55 -4.13 0.23 -6.50
N GLY A 56 -4.82 -0.87 -6.80
CA GLY A 56 -6.26 -0.88 -7.04
C GLY A 56 -6.72 -0.26 -8.37
N TYR A 57 -5.84 0.41 -9.12
CA TYR A 57 -6.21 1.15 -10.36
C TYR A 57 -7.00 0.30 -11.36
N ASN A 58 -6.52 -0.91 -11.67
CA ASN A 58 -7.17 -1.82 -12.61
C ASN A 58 -8.50 -2.40 -12.08
N GLN A 59 -8.79 -2.22 -10.80
CA GLN A 59 -10.02 -2.70 -10.13
C GLN A 59 -11.11 -1.61 -10.11
N LEU A 60 -10.75 -0.36 -10.43
CA LEU A 60 -11.71 0.72 -10.55
C LEU A 60 -12.61 0.53 -11.79
N PRO A 61 -13.90 0.89 -11.71
CA PRO A 61 -14.75 1.08 -12.89
C PRO A 61 -14.08 2.02 -13.89
N LYS A 62 -14.31 1.80 -15.20
CA LYS A 62 -13.69 2.61 -16.27
C LYS A 62 -14.01 4.11 -16.13
N GLU A 63 -15.20 4.44 -15.67
CA GLU A 63 -15.66 5.81 -15.42
C GLU A 63 -14.81 6.49 -14.33
N LEU A 64 -14.42 5.75 -13.30
CA LEU A 64 -13.54 6.25 -12.24
C LEU A 64 -12.08 6.26 -12.66
N GLN A 65 -11.63 5.29 -13.48
CA GLN A 65 -10.28 5.32 -14.07
C GLN A 65 -10.08 6.59 -14.91
N ALA A 66 -11.10 7.04 -15.66
CA ALA A 66 -11.05 8.28 -16.44
C ALA A 66 -10.94 9.55 -15.57
N ARG A 67 -11.28 9.46 -14.28
CA ARG A 67 -11.16 10.55 -13.29
C ARG A 67 -9.84 10.51 -12.51
N VAL A 68 -8.98 9.56 -12.78
CA VAL A 68 -7.61 9.52 -12.26
C VAL A 68 -6.72 10.37 -13.13
N VAL A 69 -6.21 11.46 -12.60
CA VAL A 69 -5.34 12.41 -13.29
C VAL A 69 -3.89 12.17 -12.87
N PHE A 70 -2.98 12.22 -13.81
CA PHE A 70 -1.54 12.09 -13.54
C PHE A 70 -0.89 13.45 -13.66
N SER A 71 -0.09 13.85 -12.68
CA SER A 71 0.54 15.18 -12.63
C SER A 71 1.56 15.43 -13.73
N GLN A 72 2.08 14.36 -14.37
CA GLN A 72 3.10 14.40 -15.43
C GLN A 72 4.37 15.18 -15.06
N GLY A 73 4.69 15.27 -13.77
CA GLY A 73 5.90 15.93 -13.30
C GLY A 73 5.80 17.46 -13.18
N SER A 74 4.62 18.05 -13.28
CA SER A 74 4.42 19.50 -13.25
C SER A 74 3.35 19.99 -12.28
N LEU A 75 3.44 19.62 -11.01
CA LEU A 75 2.59 20.20 -9.97
C LEU A 75 3.07 21.64 -9.64
N THR A 76 2.81 22.58 -10.56
CA THR A 76 3.31 23.95 -10.44
C THR A 76 2.55 24.79 -9.41
N ASP A 77 1.24 24.58 -9.27
CA ASP A 77 0.37 25.28 -8.32
C ASP A 77 -0.47 24.27 -7.55
N LEU A 78 -0.10 24.05 -6.27
CA LEU A 78 -0.75 23.07 -5.40
C LEU A 78 -2.20 23.44 -5.12
N ASP A 79 -2.51 24.72 -4.87
CA ASP A 79 -3.89 25.15 -4.56
C ASP A 79 -4.81 24.99 -5.76
N LYS A 80 -4.34 25.36 -6.93
CA LYS A 80 -5.11 25.20 -8.17
C LYS A 80 -5.36 23.71 -8.46
N ALA A 81 -4.35 22.86 -8.28
CA ALA A 81 -4.48 21.43 -8.47
C ALA A 81 -5.48 20.80 -7.49
N LEU A 82 -5.42 21.17 -6.19
CA LEU A 82 -6.36 20.69 -5.18
C LEU A 82 -7.80 21.17 -5.48
N ALA A 83 -7.98 22.43 -5.85
CA ALA A 83 -9.30 22.96 -6.24
C ALA A 83 -9.88 22.23 -7.46
N GLN A 84 -9.05 21.94 -8.47
CA GLN A 84 -9.47 21.19 -9.65
C GLN A 84 -9.87 19.75 -9.30
N VAL A 85 -9.07 19.06 -8.49
CA VAL A 85 -9.37 17.72 -7.98
C VAL A 85 -10.71 17.68 -7.27
N GLN A 86 -10.95 18.64 -6.38
CA GLN A 86 -12.21 18.75 -5.63
C GLN A 86 -13.41 19.04 -6.56
N GLN A 87 -13.27 20.00 -7.46
CA GLN A 87 -14.34 20.37 -8.40
C GLN A 87 -14.73 19.23 -9.33
N GLN A 88 -13.74 18.50 -9.85
CA GLN A 88 -13.95 17.39 -10.78
C GLN A 88 -14.24 16.07 -10.07
N ARG A 89 -14.18 16.03 -8.74
CA ARG A 89 -14.23 14.78 -7.95
C ARG A 89 -13.28 13.74 -8.53
N SER A 90 -12.07 14.15 -8.87
CA SER A 90 -11.00 13.33 -9.43
C SER A 90 -9.96 12.99 -8.36
N VAL A 91 -9.03 12.11 -8.67
CA VAL A 91 -7.86 11.82 -7.83
C VAL A 91 -6.61 12.15 -8.63
N LEU A 92 -5.75 13.01 -8.10
CA LEU A 92 -4.49 13.38 -8.73
C LEU A 92 -3.36 12.50 -8.22
N LEU A 93 -2.69 11.81 -9.14
CA LEU A 93 -1.51 11.01 -8.83
C LEU A 93 -0.27 11.88 -8.88
N VAL A 94 0.51 11.84 -7.78
CA VAL A 94 1.73 12.64 -7.59
C VAL A 94 2.88 11.76 -7.13
N ASN A 95 4.10 12.12 -7.50
CA ASN A 95 5.29 11.53 -6.90
C ASN A 95 5.80 12.38 -5.72
N GLY A 96 6.63 11.78 -4.86
CA GLY A 96 7.08 12.43 -3.63
C GLY A 96 7.94 13.66 -3.86
N ARG A 97 8.79 13.64 -4.90
CA ARG A 97 9.63 14.78 -5.27
C ARG A 97 8.80 15.98 -5.70
N GLU A 98 7.87 15.77 -6.61
CA GLU A 98 6.98 16.79 -7.12
C GLU A 98 6.11 17.42 -6.03
N LEU A 99 5.56 16.57 -5.14
CA LEU A 99 4.76 17.04 -4.01
C LEU A 99 5.62 17.89 -3.05
N ARG A 100 6.82 17.45 -2.73
CA ARG A 100 7.77 18.23 -1.91
C ARG A 100 8.08 19.58 -2.54
N GLU A 101 8.40 19.61 -3.83
CA GLU A 101 8.67 20.85 -4.56
C GLU A 101 7.45 21.79 -4.56
N ALA A 102 6.24 21.25 -4.70
CA ALA A 102 5.01 22.04 -4.66
C ALA A 102 4.77 22.63 -3.25
N ILE A 103 4.97 21.85 -2.19
CA ILE A 103 4.89 22.33 -0.80
C ILE A 103 5.96 23.41 -0.56
N THR A 104 7.20 23.21 -1.02
CA THR A 104 8.28 24.18 -0.85
C THR A 104 8.00 25.50 -1.57
N ARG A 105 7.53 25.45 -2.81
CA ARG A 105 7.16 26.66 -3.57
C ARG A 105 6.02 27.42 -2.94
N LYS A 106 5.04 26.69 -2.39
CA LYS A 106 3.86 27.31 -1.76
C LYS A 106 4.21 27.95 -0.42
N GLY A 107 5.16 27.38 0.31
CA GLY A 107 5.47 27.79 1.68
C GLY A 107 4.36 27.52 2.66
N GLY A 108 4.54 28.03 3.89
CA GLY A 108 3.58 27.85 4.97
C GLY A 108 3.66 26.45 5.61
N LYS A 109 2.65 26.13 6.42
CA LYS A 109 2.64 24.91 7.21
C LYS A 109 1.66 23.88 6.64
N TRP A 110 2.15 22.67 6.37
CA TRP A 110 1.40 21.59 5.75
C TRP A 110 1.50 20.31 6.57
N LEU A 111 0.37 19.64 6.79
CA LEU A 111 0.29 18.33 7.41
C LEU A 111 -0.06 17.29 6.34
N VAL A 112 0.93 16.55 5.88
CA VAL A 112 0.74 15.48 4.90
C VAL A 112 0.38 14.20 5.62
N TYR A 113 -0.80 13.65 5.33
CA TYR A 113 -1.25 12.36 5.84
C TYR A 113 -1.29 11.33 4.72
N ILE A 114 -0.46 10.30 4.86
CA ILE A 114 -0.39 9.16 3.95
C ILE A 114 -1.22 8.03 4.55
N TYR A 115 -2.26 7.60 3.84
CA TYR A 115 -3.22 6.66 4.39
C TYR A 115 -3.68 5.62 3.38
N GLN A 116 -4.21 4.52 3.90
CA GLN A 116 -4.86 3.49 3.14
C GLN A 116 -6.36 3.54 3.40
N GLU A 117 -7.15 3.67 2.33
CA GLU A 117 -8.60 3.71 2.43
C GLU A 117 -9.15 2.40 3.03
N GLY A 118 -10.14 2.52 3.92
CA GLY A 118 -10.75 1.36 4.58
C GLY A 118 -9.89 0.73 5.69
N CYS A 119 -8.80 1.38 6.12
CA CYS A 119 -8.07 0.95 7.30
C CYS A 119 -8.93 1.13 8.56
N SER A 120 -9.27 0.02 9.21
CA SER A 120 -10.08 0.00 10.44
C SER A 120 -9.24 -0.16 11.72
N SER A 121 -7.93 -0.22 11.58
CA SER A 121 -7.02 -0.33 12.73
C SER A 121 -7.07 0.92 13.62
N PRO A 122 -6.92 0.80 14.95
CA PRO A 122 -6.77 1.93 15.85
C PRO A 122 -5.59 2.87 15.47
N SER A 123 -4.61 2.36 14.74
CA SER A 123 -3.47 3.15 14.24
C SER A 123 -3.79 3.98 12.99
N CYS A 124 -5.02 3.89 12.45
CA CYS A 124 -5.45 4.63 11.27
C CYS A 124 -6.43 5.75 11.70
N PRO A 125 -5.97 6.99 11.90
CA PRO A 125 -6.84 8.11 12.19
C PRO A 125 -7.79 8.40 11.02
N THR A 126 -8.97 8.93 11.30
CA THR A 126 -9.91 9.38 10.28
C THR A 126 -9.42 10.68 9.63
N LEU A 127 -9.85 10.97 8.39
CA LEU A 127 -9.48 12.24 7.74
C LEU A 127 -9.93 13.44 8.57
N SER A 128 -11.13 13.39 9.17
CA SER A 128 -11.63 14.47 10.04
C SER A 128 -10.77 14.67 11.29
N SER A 129 -10.27 13.60 11.92
CA SER A 129 -9.38 13.73 13.08
C SER A 129 -8.03 14.33 12.69
N VAL A 130 -7.53 14.00 11.49
CA VAL A 130 -6.30 14.59 10.96
C VAL A 130 -6.51 16.06 10.58
N THR A 131 -7.67 16.42 10.00
CA THR A 131 -8.02 17.83 9.76
C THR A 131 -8.02 18.63 11.03
N HIS A 132 -8.72 18.16 12.07
CA HIS A 132 -8.74 18.83 13.36
C HIS A 132 -7.35 18.97 13.98
N TYR A 133 -6.52 17.95 13.88
CA TYR A 133 -5.14 18.01 14.35
C TYR A 133 -4.29 19.01 13.54
N ALA A 134 -4.49 19.09 12.23
CA ALA A 134 -3.83 20.09 11.39
C ALA A 134 -4.21 21.52 11.80
N GLU A 135 -5.50 21.77 12.07
CA GLU A 135 -6.02 23.06 12.56
C GLU A 135 -5.35 23.47 13.87
N GLN A 136 -5.21 22.54 14.83
CA GLN A 136 -4.53 22.80 16.10
C GLN A 136 -3.07 23.22 15.92
N LEU A 137 -2.41 22.73 14.86
CA LEU A 137 -1.04 23.09 14.50
C LEU A 137 -0.94 24.35 13.64
N GLY A 138 -2.07 24.93 13.21
CA GLY A 138 -2.10 25.99 12.22
C GLY A 138 -1.58 25.53 10.85
N ALA A 139 -1.72 24.24 10.54
CA ALA A 139 -1.27 23.62 9.31
C ALA A 139 -2.44 23.33 8.38
N ARG A 140 -2.19 23.31 7.07
CA ARG A 140 -3.16 22.87 6.07
C ARG A 140 -3.04 21.35 5.89
N PRO A 141 -4.13 20.58 5.96
CA PRO A 141 -4.09 19.14 5.73
C PRO A 141 -3.92 18.84 4.24
N LEU A 142 -3.17 17.77 3.95
CA LEU A 142 -2.96 17.23 2.62
C LEU A 142 -3.04 15.71 2.69
N PHE A 143 -4.03 15.14 2.00
CA PHE A 143 -4.34 13.72 2.07
C PHE A 143 -3.77 12.98 0.87
N VAL A 144 -2.96 11.94 1.12
CA VAL A 144 -2.34 11.11 0.09
C VAL A 144 -2.73 9.66 0.30
N ALA A 145 -3.59 9.14 -0.54
CA ALA A 145 -4.00 7.73 -0.50
C ALA A 145 -2.92 6.83 -1.12
N VAL A 146 -2.66 5.69 -0.49
CA VAL A 146 -1.72 4.69 -1.00
C VAL A 146 -2.35 3.86 -2.11
N ASP A 147 -3.59 3.41 -1.92
CA ASP A 147 -4.34 2.60 -2.87
C ASP A 147 -5.54 3.36 -3.44
N LEU A 148 -5.91 3.03 -4.68
CA LEU A 148 -7.03 3.64 -5.38
C LEU A 148 -8.29 2.79 -5.18
N ARG A 149 -9.30 3.39 -4.55
CA ARG A 149 -10.62 2.80 -4.32
C ARG A 149 -11.72 3.76 -4.76
N SER A 150 -12.90 3.22 -5.02
CA SER A 150 -14.06 4.01 -5.43
C SER A 150 -14.45 5.07 -4.40
N GLU A 151 -14.23 4.80 -3.12
CA GLU A 151 -14.56 5.67 -2.00
C GLU A 151 -13.79 6.99 -2.05
N LEU A 152 -12.54 7.00 -2.59
CA LEU A 152 -11.73 8.21 -2.71
C LEU A 152 -12.42 9.32 -3.51
N PHE A 153 -13.25 8.95 -4.49
CA PHE A 153 -13.97 9.91 -5.35
C PHE A 153 -15.21 10.50 -4.68
N LEU A 154 -15.56 10.04 -3.49
CA LEU A 154 -16.72 10.49 -2.70
C LEU A 154 -16.33 11.41 -1.55
N HIS A 155 -15.03 11.54 -1.26
CA HIS A 155 -14.57 12.44 -0.19
C HIS A 155 -14.85 13.91 -0.53
N PRO A 156 -15.27 14.71 0.46
CA PRO A 156 -15.45 16.15 0.28
C PRO A 156 -14.11 16.89 0.17
N GLU A 157 -13.04 16.36 0.80
CA GLU A 157 -11.70 16.90 0.72
C GLU A 157 -11.01 16.45 -0.57
N PRO A 158 -10.11 17.28 -1.15
CA PRO A 158 -9.31 16.88 -2.29
C PRO A 158 -8.30 15.79 -1.89
N ILE A 159 -8.34 14.66 -2.57
CA ILE A 159 -7.46 13.52 -2.32
C ILE A 159 -6.42 13.42 -3.42
N LEU A 160 -5.15 13.36 -3.02
CA LEU A 160 -4.04 12.94 -3.86
C LEU A 160 -3.83 11.43 -3.71
N SER A 161 -3.11 10.82 -4.64
CA SER A 161 -2.63 9.44 -4.48
C SER A 161 -1.21 9.32 -5.06
N ILE A 162 -0.54 8.23 -4.71
CA ILE A 162 0.84 8.01 -5.13
C ILE A 162 0.87 7.57 -6.59
N ASP A 163 1.71 8.21 -7.44
CA ASP A 163 1.90 7.80 -8.82
C ASP A 163 2.76 6.52 -8.90
N PHE A 164 2.09 5.38 -8.91
CA PHE A 164 2.71 4.06 -9.01
C PHE A 164 3.47 3.86 -10.33
N ARG A 165 3.09 4.56 -11.40
CA ARG A 165 3.77 4.48 -12.71
C ARG A 165 5.14 5.15 -12.67
N TYR A 166 5.25 6.30 -11.98
CA TYR A 166 6.53 6.95 -11.75
C TYR A 166 7.51 6.02 -11.04
N TYR A 167 7.04 5.25 -10.07
CA TYR A 167 7.86 4.29 -9.33
C TYR A 167 8.04 2.94 -10.01
N ASN A 168 7.42 2.74 -11.18
CA ASN A 168 7.48 1.53 -11.99
C ASN A 168 7.16 0.25 -11.19
N THR A 169 6.14 0.30 -10.36
CA THR A 169 5.67 -0.84 -9.56
C THR A 169 4.21 -0.64 -9.15
N THR A 170 3.46 -1.74 -9.06
CA THR A 170 2.08 -1.75 -8.58
C THR A 170 1.96 -2.18 -7.12
N TRP A 171 3.05 -2.59 -6.47
CA TRP A 171 3.07 -3.03 -5.09
C TRP A 171 3.07 -1.83 -4.13
N CYS A 172 2.01 -1.71 -3.32
CA CYS A 172 1.80 -0.56 -2.43
C CYS A 172 2.97 -0.29 -1.49
N SER A 173 3.51 -1.30 -0.83
CA SER A 173 4.65 -1.14 0.08
C SER A 173 5.86 -0.56 -0.63
N VAL A 174 6.18 -1.07 -1.84
CA VAL A 174 7.38 -0.66 -2.58
C VAL A 174 7.29 0.79 -3.07
N PHE A 175 6.16 1.20 -3.67
CA PHE A 175 6.05 2.57 -4.15
C PHE A 175 5.82 3.58 -3.01
N GLN A 176 5.21 3.15 -1.92
CA GLN A 176 5.03 3.97 -0.72
C GLN A 176 6.38 4.32 -0.07
N ASP A 177 7.28 3.33 0.08
CA ASP A 177 8.62 3.56 0.61
C ASP A 177 9.43 4.52 -0.27
N LYS A 178 9.36 4.33 -1.59
CA LYS A 178 10.00 5.23 -2.56
C LYS A 178 9.41 6.65 -2.51
N PHE A 179 8.09 6.76 -2.41
CA PHE A 179 7.38 8.02 -2.28
C PHE A 179 7.81 8.75 -1.01
N LEU A 180 7.85 8.05 0.12
CA LEU A 180 8.32 8.60 1.40
C LEU A 180 9.76 9.07 1.31
N ALA A 181 10.66 8.27 0.71
CA ALA A 181 12.06 8.63 0.53
C ALA A 181 12.21 9.90 -0.32
N ASP A 182 11.46 10.04 -1.41
CA ASP A 182 11.45 11.23 -2.26
C ASP A 182 10.86 12.46 -1.54
N LEU A 183 9.77 12.26 -0.80
CA LEU A 183 9.06 13.33 -0.08
C LEU A 183 9.88 13.85 1.10
N THR A 184 10.53 12.95 1.86
CA THR A 184 11.27 13.31 3.08
C THR A 184 12.76 13.55 2.83
N GLN A 185 13.29 13.12 1.68
CA GLN A 185 14.73 13.04 1.36
C GLN A 185 15.53 12.21 2.39
N SER A 186 14.87 11.26 3.02
CA SER A 186 15.44 10.35 4.01
C SER A 186 15.07 8.91 3.67
N LYS A 187 16.01 8.00 3.87
CA LYS A 187 15.79 6.55 3.76
C LYS A 187 15.62 5.94 5.15
N ASP A 188 14.73 6.52 5.94
CA ASP A 188 14.43 5.93 7.25
C ASP A 188 13.61 4.66 7.08
N ASP A 189 13.99 3.61 7.78
CA ASP A 189 13.25 2.34 7.84
C ASP A 189 11.99 2.45 8.72
N GLU A 190 11.78 3.58 9.41
CA GLU A 190 10.59 3.80 10.22
C GLU A 190 9.43 4.33 9.39
N TYR A 191 8.31 3.63 9.46
CA TYR A 191 7.07 4.03 8.82
C TYR A 191 6.36 5.13 9.61
N TYR A 192 6.25 6.30 9.02
CA TYR A 192 5.44 7.41 9.52
C TYR A 192 4.29 7.68 8.55
N ASN A 193 3.09 7.90 9.08
CA ASN A 193 1.93 8.20 8.26
C ASN A 193 1.55 9.68 8.24
N ILE A 194 2.16 10.50 9.12
CA ILE A 194 1.91 11.94 9.18
C ILE A 194 3.24 12.69 9.20
N LEU A 195 3.35 13.65 8.30
CA LEU A 195 4.54 14.47 8.09
C LEU A 195 4.16 15.94 8.19
N LEU A 196 4.80 16.68 9.07
CA LEU A 196 4.62 18.11 9.20
C LEU A 196 5.74 18.86 8.48
N PHE A 197 5.36 19.67 7.52
CA PHE A 197 6.26 20.57 6.79
C PHE A 197 6.00 22.02 7.20
N GLU A 198 7.07 22.80 7.30
CA GLU A 198 7.03 24.24 7.51
C GLU A 198 7.99 24.90 6.52
N ASP A 199 7.47 25.78 5.67
CA ASP A 199 8.18 26.42 4.57
C ASP A 199 9.02 25.44 3.70
N GLY A 200 8.42 24.29 3.41
CA GLY A 200 9.02 23.23 2.60
C GLY A 200 10.02 22.33 3.33
N GLN A 201 10.31 22.60 4.60
CA GLN A 201 11.18 21.75 5.41
C GLN A 201 10.35 20.77 6.22
N LEU A 202 10.77 19.50 6.25
CA LEU A 202 10.17 18.50 7.13
C LEU A 202 10.60 18.76 8.57
N VAL A 203 9.66 19.18 9.42
CA VAL A 203 9.95 19.53 10.82
C VAL A 203 9.58 18.42 11.79
N LYS A 204 8.62 17.55 11.43
CA LYS A 204 8.20 16.47 12.32
C LYS A 204 7.62 15.27 11.56
N LYS A 205 7.96 14.07 12.02
CA LYS A 205 7.37 12.80 11.61
C LYS A 205 6.52 12.28 12.79
N LEU A 206 5.28 11.89 12.52
CA LEU A 206 4.31 11.51 13.54
C LEU A 206 3.62 10.21 13.18
N ARG A 207 3.26 9.46 14.23
CA ARG A 207 2.26 8.39 14.17
C ARG A 207 1.09 8.83 15.02
N LEU A 208 -0.03 9.17 14.42
CA LEU A 208 -1.26 9.35 15.18
C LEU A 208 -1.93 7.99 15.36
N GLN A 209 -2.34 7.73 16.58
CA GLN A 209 -3.24 6.64 16.92
C GLN A 209 -4.64 7.20 17.06
N ARG A 210 -5.66 6.42 16.68
CA ARG A 210 -7.05 6.80 16.94
C ARG A 210 -7.21 6.89 18.46
N PRO A 211 -7.78 7.98 19.00
CA PRO A 211 -8.13 8.01 20.41
C PRO A 211 -9.07 6.83 20.72
N SER A 212 -8.73 6.11 21.79
CA SER A 212 -9.50 4.97 22.30
C SER A 212 -10.89 5.39 22.79
#